data_e950d5c2e45e147074cde72f0062e83c
#
_entry.id   e950d5c2e45e147074cde72f0062e83c
#
_cell.length_a   1.000
_cell.length_b   1.000
_cell.length_c   1.000
_cell.angle_alpha   90.00
_cell.angle_beta   90.00
_cell.angle_gamma   90.00
#
_symmetry.space_group_name_H-M   'P 1'
#
loop_
_entity.id
_entity.type
_entity.pdbx_description
1 polymer ?
#
loop_
_entity_poly.entity_id
_entity_poly.type
_entity_poly.pdbx_seq_one_letter_code
_entity_poly.pdbx_strand_id
1 'polypeptide(L)'
;MSDDKKLAHNEYLKIDSNYLRGTLAEGLADTSTGGLTEDEQQLLKFHGCYLQDDRDIRAGRRKHKLEKAFSFLIRVRVPGGVATPEQWIKMDNLASDFANGTIKLTTRQAFQLHGVIKTQLKRTIQEINAAAMDTIAACGDVNRNVMCNPNPFLSQAHEDVLKISQDISEHLTPATGAYHEIWLDGEKVESTAEEVEPIYGKTYLPRKFKIAVAVPPSNDVDIHANDLSFVAIVEDGKVVGYNVAVGGGMGMTHGMPETYPRLADIIGFVTPDKVVDVSEKVVMVQRDFGDRTNRKHARLKYTIDSHSADWFLEKVNEYLGYDLEPVREFKFDDNGDRFGWVEDHQGNFHLNLFIEGGRVRDDGDSTVRTGLRKIAEIHKGDFRLTG
;
A
#
# COMPACT_ATOMS: atom_id res chain seq x y z
N MET A 1 -0.33 26.01 29.78
CA MET A 1 -0.07 24.66 30.34
C MET A 1 -0.29 23.67 29.20
N SER A 2 0.76 23.17 28.57
CA SER A 2 0.65 22.12 27.57
C SER A 2 0.22 20.85 28.31
N ASP A 3 -1.01 20.39 28.06
CA ASP A 3 -1.40 19.03 28.41
C ASP A 3 -0.45 18.10 27.66
N ASP A 4 0.53 17.53 28.36
CA ASP A 4 1.40 16.49 27.85
C ASP A 4 0.57 15.21 27.63
N LYS A 5 -0.23 15.20 26.57
CA LYS A 5 -0.97 14.00 26.18
C LYS A 5 0.03 12.91 25.86
N LYS A 6 -0.02 11.82 26.60
CA LYS A 6 0.85 10.65 26.38
C LYS A 6 0.63 10.10 24.97
N LEU A 7 1.71 9.95 24.20
CA LEU A 7 1.67 9.35 22.88
C LEU A 7 1.22 7.88 22.93
N ALA A 8 0.64 7.39 21.86
CA ALA A 8 0.37 5.95 21.71
C ALA A 8 1.69 5.15 21.70
N HIS A 9 1.68 3.92 22.22
CA HIS A 9 2.88 3.07 22.31
C HIS A 9 3.65 2.95 20.99
N ASN A 10 2.95 2.82 19.87
CA ASN A 10 3.58 2.75 18.55
C ASN A 10 4.40 3.99 18.18
N GLU A 11 4.08 5.17 18.74
CA GLU A 11 4.85 6.39 18.45
C GLU A 11 6.23 6.34 19.13
N TYR A 12 6.28 5.91 20.39
CA TYR A 12 7.56 5.68 21.09
C TYR A 12 8.40 4.62 20.38
N LEU A 13 7.76 3.51 19.97
CA LEU A 13 8.45 2.46 19.23
C LEU A 13 9.08 2.99 17.93
N LYS A 14 8.37 3.81 17.17
CA LYS A 14 8.91 4.40 15.93
C LYS A 14 10.08 5.34 16.20
N ILE A 15 9.98 6.19 17.24
CA ILE A 15 11.05 7.12 17.67
C ILE A 15 12.31 6.35 18.02
N ASP A 16 12.18 5.26 18.78
CA ASP A 16 13.30 4.49 19.33
C ASP A 16 13.83 3.43 18.36
N SER A 17 13.17 3.21 17.23
CA SER A 17 13.47 2.11 16.30
C SER A 17 14.71 2.29 15.45
N ASN A 18 15.38 3.43 15.52
CA ASN A 18 16.46 3.77 14.60
C ASN A 18 16.05 3.55 13.12
N TYR A 19 15.05 4.31 12.69
CA TYR A 19 14.49 4.25 11.32
C TYR A 19 14.06 2.85 10.90
N LEU A 20 13.16 2.24 11.71
CA LEU A 20 12.50 0.95 11.45
C LEU A 20 13.38 -0.29 11.60
N ARG A 21 14.59 -0.17 12.16
CA ARG A 21 15.43 -1.34 12.48
C ARG A 21 14.93 -2.06 13.73
N GLY A 22 14.84 -1.32 14.85
CA GLY A 22 14.55 -1.91 16.16
C GLY A 22 15.47 -3.09 16.45
N THR A 23 14.89 -4.18 16.92
CA THR A 23 15.56 -5.49 17.17
C THR A 23 15.15 -6.53 16.10
N LEU A 24 14.75 -6.10 14.89
CA LEU A 24 14.26 -7.04 13.87
C LEU A 24 15.31 -8.04 13.42
N ALA A 25 16.56 -7.61 13.28
CA ALA A 25 17.64 -8.49 12.84
C ALA A 25 17.90 -9.60 13.87
N GLU A 26 17.95 -9.25 15.16
CA GLU A 26 18.11 -10.18 16.28
C GLU A 26 16.90 -11.10 16.41
N GLY A 27 15.69 -10.53 16.36
CA GLY A 27 14.46 -11.30 16.42
C GLY A 27 14.31 -12.31 15.28
N LEU A 28 14.75 -11.97 14.06
CA LEU A 28 14.77 -12.89 12.93
C LEU A 28 15.85 -13.98 13.06
N ALA A 29 16.98 -13.67 13.68
CA ALA A 29 18.07 -14.61 13.93
C ALA A 29 17.76 -15.61 15.07
N ASP A 30 16.86 -15.27 16.00
CA ASP A 30 16.45 -16.17 17.06
C ASP A 30 15.61 -17.33 16.52
N THR A 31 16.18 -18.52 16.49
CA THR A 31 15.52 -19.76 16.03
C THR A 31 14.81 -20.52 17.14
N SER A 32 14.84 -20.06 18.39
CA SER A 32 14.17 -20.71 19.53
C SER A 32 12.64 -20.63 19.45
N THR A 33 12.12 -19.67 18.71
CA THR A 33 10.69 -19.45 18.45
C THR A 33 10.42 -19.18 16.97
N GLY A 34 9.28 -19.61 16.47
CA GLY A 34 8.79 -19.22 15.13
C GLY A 34 8.16 -17.83 15.10
N GLY A 35 7.98 -17.17 16.27
CA GLY A 35 7.37 -15.86 16.44
C GLY A 35 8.36 -14.70 16.50
N LEU A 36 7.83 -13.52 16.78
CA LEU A 36 8.51 -12.26 17.06
C LEU A 36 7.81 -11.56 18.22
N THR A 37 8.52 -10.69 18.93
CA THR A 37 7.94 -9.85 19.99
C THR A 37 6.85 -8.91 19.43
N GLU A 38 6.02 -8.33 20.30
CA GLU A 38 4.96 -7.39 19.86
C GLU A 38 5.54 -6.15 19.17
N ASP A 39 6.64 -5.64 19.66
CA ASP A 39 7.31 -4.46 19.09
C ASP A 39 7.93 -4.78 17.73
N GLU A 40 8.62 -5.89 17.61
CA GLU A 40 9.14 -6.37 16.32
C GLU A 40 8.01 -6.58 15.30
N GLN A 41 6.87 -7.13 15.72
CA GLN A 41 5.71 -7.27 14.84
C GLN A 41 5.16 -5.92 14.34
N GLN A 42 5.23 -4.84 15.14
CA GLN A 42 4.82 -3.52 14.68
C GLN A 42 5.78 -2.95 13.64
N LEU A 43 7.10 -3.05 13.88
CA LEU A 43 8.11 -2.59 12.93
C LEU A 43 8.12 -3.42 11.65
N LEU A 44 7.98 -4.73 11.75
CA LEU A 44 7.92 -5.64 10.62
C LEU A 44 6.85 -5.25 9.58
N LYS A 45 5.76 -4.61 10.02
CA LYS A 45 4.71 -4.11 9.11
C LYS A 45 5.25 -3.11 8.10
N PHE A 46 6.18 -2.25 8.47
CA PHE A 46 6.78 -1.28 7.56
C PHE A 46 7.59 -1.96 6.46
N HIS A 47 8.10 -3.15 6.73
CA HIS A 47 8.80 -4.00 5.77
C HIS A 47 7.85 -4.90 4.95
N GLY A 48 6.54 -4.70 5.05
CA GLY A 48 5.52 -5.40 4.28
C GLY A 48 5.06 -6.74 4.85
N CYS A 49 5.50 -7.11 6.05
CA CYS A 49 5.22 -8.42 6.61
C CYS A 49 4.32 -8.36 7.86
N TYR A 50 3.57 -9.43 8.10
CA TYR A 50 2.75 -9.60 9.30
C TYR A 50 2.97 -10.99 9.88
N LEU A 51 3.21 -11.07 11.19
CA LEU A 51 3.14 -12.35 11.90
C LEU A 51 1.68 -12.79 12.00
N GLN A 52 1.44 -14.03 11.68
CA GLN A 52 0.16 -14.73 11.77
C GLN A 52 0.36 -16.07 12.45
N ASP A 53 -0.73 -16.75 12.80
CA ASP A 53 -0.71 -18.14 13.22
C ASP A 53 -1.91 -18.89 12.62
N ASP A 54 -1.78 -20.19 12.47
CA ASP A 54 -2.87 -21.04 12.02
C ASP A 54 -3.94 -21.15 13.12
N ARG A 55 -5.11 -20.59 12.83
CA ARG A 55 -6.23 -20.54 13.77
C ARG A 55 -6.92 -21.87 13.92
N ASP A 56 -6.90 -22.72 12.91
CA ASP A 56 -7.65 -23.98 12.88
C ASP A 56 -7.03 -24.99 13.84
N ILE A 57 -5.70 -24.99 13.94
CA ILE A 57 -4.97 -25.89 14.85
C ILE A 57 -4.57 -25.24 16.19
N ARG A 58 -4.81 -23.93 16.36
CA ARG A 58 -4.41 -23.17 17.57
C ARG A 58 -4.89 -23.80 18.87
N ALA A 59 -6.16 -24.23 18.94
CA ALA A 59 -6.75 -24.83 20.14
C ALA A 59 -6.08 -26.18 20.49
N GLY A 60 -5.82 -27.01 19.48
CA GLY A 60 -5.10 -28.28 19.64
C GLY A 60 -3.68 -28.07 20.15
N ARG A 61 -2.92 -27.16 19.51
CA ARG A 61 -1.55 -26.84 19.94
C ARG A 61 -1.50 -26.33 21.39
N ARG A 62 -2.44 -25.44 21.76
CA ARG A 62 -2.56 -24.94 23.15
C ARG A 62 -2.81 -26.06 24.15
N LYS A 63 -3.68 -27.03 23.83
CA LYS A 63 -3.97 -28.19 24.68
C LYS A 63 -2.71 -29.02 24.91
N HIS A 64 -1.85 -29.13 23.93
CA HIS A 64 -0.59 -29.88 24.01
C HIS A 64 0.60 -29.01 24.46
N LYS A 65 0.37 -27.77 24.93
CA LYS A 65 1.41 -26.82 25.38
C LYS A 65 2.49 -26.54 24.29
N LEU A 66 2.12 -26.65 23.03
CA LEU A 66 2.98 -26.32 21.91
C LEU A 66 2.87 -24.84 21.59
N GLU A 67 3.93 -24.27 21.06
CA GLU A 67 3.94 -22.94 20.50
C GLU A 67 2.85 -22.80 19.40
N LYS A 68 2.34 -21.59 19.17
CA LYS A 68 1.45 -21.33 18.02
C LYS A 68 2.14 -21.72 16.71
N ALA A 69 1.37 -22.18 15.73
CA ALA A 69 1.90 -22.41 14.39
C ALA A 69 2.09 -21.07 13.69
N PHE A 70 3.17 -20.37 14.01
CA PHE A 70 3.48 -19.07 13.45
C PHE A 70 3.84 -19.16 11.97
N SER A 71 3.37 -18.18 11.23
CA SER A 71 3.74 -17.96 9.83
C SER A 71 3.65 -16.47 9.51
N PHE A 72 4.15 -16.08 8.35
CA PHE A 72 4.15 -14.68 7.92
C PHE A 72 3.31 -14.50 6.66
N LEU A 73 2.57 -13.40 6.63
CA LEU A 73 2.05 -12.79 5.42
C LEU A 73 3.10 -11.83 4.90
N ILE A 74 3.43 -11.93 3.63
CA ILE A 74 4.26 -10.94 2.91
C ILE A 74 3.37 -10.23 1.90
N ARG A 75 3.40 -8.90 1.88
CA ARG A 75 2.73 -8.08 0.86
C ARG A 75 3.76 -7.46 -0.05
N VAL A 76 3.54 -7.63 -1.35
CA VAL A 76 4.41 -7.09 -2.40
C VAL A 76 3.75 -5.84 -2.97
N ARG A 77 4.50 -4.76 -3.09
CA ARG A 77 4.04 -3.51 -3.68
C ARG A 77 4.02 -3.63 -5.20
N VAL A 78 2.93 -3.18 -5.82
CA VAL A 78 2.73 -3.17 -7.28
C VAL A 78 2.05 -1.84 -7.64
N PRO A 79 2.79 -0.74 -7.80
CA PRO A 79 2.21 0.56 -8.11
C PRO A 79 1.41 0.55 -9.41
N GLY A 80 0.15 1.04 -9.35
CA GLY A 80 -0.77 0.99 -10.48
C GLY A 80 -1.26 -0.41 -10.85
N GLY A 81 -0.90 -1.45 -10.10
CA GLY A 81 -1.40 -2.80 -10.29
C GLY A 81 -0.81 -3.57 -11.48
N VAL A 82 0.24 -3.09 -12.12
CA VAL A 82 0.84 -3.72 -13.31
C VAL A 82 2.01 -4.61 -12.94
N ALA A 83 1.98 -5.87 -13.38
CA ALA A 83 3.05 -6.85 -13.19
C ALA A 83 3.38 -7.54 -14.52
N THR A 84 4.67 -7.87 -14.75
CA THR A 84 5.08 -8.63 -15.92
C THR A 84 4.76 -10.12 -15.78
N PRO A 85 4.73 -10.89 -16.88
CA PRO A 85 4.61 -12.33 -16.82
C PRO A 85 5.70 -13.00 -15.98
N GLU A 86 6.93 -12.51 -16.04
CA GLU A 86 8.06 -13.01 -15.24
C GLU A 86 7.84 -12.76 -13.74
N GLN A 87 7.32 -11.60 -13.38
CA GLN A 87 6.94 -11.27 -12.00
C GLN A 87 5.81 -12.19 -11.51
N TRP A 88 4.81 -12.46 -12.36
CA TRP A 88 3.75 -13.42 -12.04
C TRP A 88 4.31 -14.82 -11.79
N ILE A 89 5.16 -15.34 -12.70
CA ILE A 89 5.82 -16.65 -12.56
C ILE A 89 6.66 -16.69 -11.27
N LYS A 90 7.40 -15.62 -10.97
CA LYS A 90 8.18 -15.54 -9.73
C LYS A 90 7.26 -15.65 -8.50
N MET A 91 6.15 -14.92 -8.46
CA MET A 91 5.18 -14.99 -7.36
C MET A 91 4.57 -16.39 -7.23
N ASP A 92 4.29 -17.05 -8.36
CA ASP A 92 3.76 -18.41 -8.38
C ASP A 92 4.78 -19.42 -7.84
N ASN A 93 6.06 -19.31 -8.22
CA ASN A 93 7.13 -20.15 -7.69
C ASN A 93 7.28 -19.94 -6.17
N LEU A 94 7.34 -18.68 -5.71
CA LEU A 94 7.44 -18.37 -4.27
C LEU A 94 6.24 -18.88 -3.46
N ALA A 95 5.05 -18.86 -4.05
CA ALA A 95 3.86 -19.43 -3.42
C ALA A 95 4.01 -20.94 -3.18
N SER A 96 4.64 -21.67 -4.11
CA SER A 96 4.89 -23.11 -3.99
C SER A 96 6.06 -23.45 -3.06
N ASP A 97 7.17 -22.69 -3.19
CA ASP A 97 8.44 -23.07 -2.56
C ASP A 97 8.52 -22.63 -1.10
N PHE A 98 7.91 -21.49 -0.75
CA PHE A 98 8.08 -20.85 0.56
C PHE A 98 6.78 -20.50 1.29
N ALA A 99 5.64 -20.52 0.59
CA ALA A 99 4.36 -20.13 1.16
C ALA A 99 3.35 -21.30 1.18
N ASN A 100 2.07 -21.00 1.33
CA ASN A 100 1.02 -22.02 1.43
C ASN A 100 0.47 -22.54 0.09
N GLY A 101 1.17 -22.33 -1.00
CA GLY A 101 0.76 -22.77 -2.34
C GLY A 101 -0.29 -21.88 -3.01
N THR A 102 -0.61 -20.69 -2.46
CA THR A 102 -1.58 -19.79 -3.06
C THR A 102 -1.03 -18.36 -3.19
N ILE A 103 -1.49 -17.62 -4.21
CA ILE A 103 -1.27 -16.19 -4.33
C ILE A 103 -2.56 -15.47 -3.93
N LYS A 104 -2.45 -14.38 -3.18
CA LYS A 104 -3.58 -13.51 -2.87
C LYS A 104 -3.43 -12.18 -3.61
N LEU A 105 -4.41 -11.85 -4.44
CA LEU A 105 -4.59 -10.52 -5.01
C LEU A 105 -5.39 -9.68 -4.02
N THR A 106 -4.99 -8.43 -3.81
CA THR A 106 -5.66 -7.56 -2.82
C THR A 106 -6.47 -6.46 -3.49
N THR A 107 -7.48 -5.95 -2.79
CA THR A 107 -8.25 -4.77 -3.20
C THR A 107 -7.41 -3.47 -3.22
N ARG A 108 -6.07 -3.57 -3.09
CA ARG A 108 -5.12 -2.48 -3.28
C ARG A 108 -4.06 -2.86 -4.30
N GLN A 109 -4.46 -3.62 -5.30
CA GLN A 109 -3.62 -3.94 -6.46
C GLN A 109 -2.22 -4.43 -6.05
N ALA A 110 -2.14 -5.35 -5.10
CA ALA A 110 -0.90 -5.87 -4.55
C ALA A 110 -0.96 -7.39 -4.41
N PHE A 111 0.19 -8.06 -4.50
CA PHE A 111 0.28 -9.48 -4.18
C PHE A 111 0.43 -9.70 -2.67
N GLN A 112 -0.03 -10.85 -2.21
CA GLN A 112 0.30 -11.39 -0.89
C GLN A 112 0.65 -12.87 -0.97
N LEU A 113 1.67 -13.26 -0.21
CA LEU A 113 1.98 -14.64 0.14
C LEU A 113 1.58 -14.88 1.60
N HIS A 114 1.08 -16.06 1.89
CA HIS A 114 0.71 -16.48 3.24
C HIS A 114 1.39 -17.81 3.60
N GLY A 115 1.66 -18.03 4.88
CA GLY A 115 2.23 -19.27 5.34
C GLY A 115 3.75 -19.36 5.26
N VAL A 116 4.44 -18.27 4.97
CA VAL A 116 5.91 -18.24 4.96
C VAL A 116 6.40 -18.39 6.40
N ILE A 117 7.32 -19.34 6.65
CA ILE A 117 7.91 -19.54 7.98
C ILE A 117 9.11 -18.61 8.21
N LYS A 118 9.43 -18.31 9.46
CA LYS A 118 10.47 -17.36 9.87
C LYS A 118 11.82 -17.60 9.16
N THR A 119 12.26 -18.85 9.10
CA THR A 119 13.54 -19.25 8.48
C THR A 119 13.60 -19.02 6.97
N GLN A 120 12.45 -18.85 6.30
CA GLN A 120 12.36 -18.60 4.86
C GLN A 120 12.04 -17.13 4.53
N LEU A 121 11.72 -16.32 5.55
CA LEU A 121 11.20 -14.97 5.35
C LEU A 121 12.19 -14.09 4.60
N LYS A 122 13.45 -14.04 5.03
CA LYS A 122 14.51 -13.25 4.40
C LYS A 122 14.73 -13.68 2.94
N ARG A 123 14.87 -14.98 2.71
CA ARG A 123 15.07 -15.51 1.35
C ARG A 123 13.89 -15.18 0.43
N THR A 124 12.66 -15.29 0.94
CA THR A 124 11.47 -14.94 0.14
C THR A 124 11.49 -13.47 -0.27
N ILE A 125 11.89 -12.55 0.61
CA ILE A 125 12.01 -11.12 0.31
C ILE A 125 13.13 -10.86 -0.69
N GLN A 126 14.29 -11.52 -0.55
CA GLN A 126 15.39 -11.44 -1.52
C GLN A 126 14.95 -11.86 -2.92
N GLU A 127 14.21 -12.97 -3.03
CA GLU A 127 13.67 -13.45 -4.30
C GLU A 127 12.63 -12.51 -4.92
N ILE A 128 11.82 -11.83 -4.10
CA ILE A 128 10.89 -10.78 -4.55
C ILE A 128 11.69 -9.61 -5.14
N ASN A 129 12.72 -9.15 -4.44
CA ASN A 129 13.57 -8.05 -4.92
C ASN A 129 14.34 -8.42 -6.20
N ALA A 130 14.78 -9.67 -6.34
CA ALA A 130 15.44 -10.17 -7.56
C ALA A 130 14.51 -10.11 -8.80
N ALA A 131 13.20 -10.02 -8.62
CA ALA A 131 12.21 -9.81 -9.68
C ALA A 131 11.82 -8.34 -9.89
N ALA A 132 12.63 -7.40 -9.41
CA ALA A 132 12.35 -5.96 -9.43
C ALA A 132 11.00 -5.60 -8.79
N MET A 133 10.63 -6.28 -7.72
CA MET A 133 9.52 -5.97 -6.83
C MET A 133 10.06 -5.76 -5.43
N ASP A 134 9.29 -5.13 -4.55
CA ASP A 134 9.67 -4.94 -3.15
C ASP A 134 8.48 -5.09 -2.19
N THR A 135 8.79 -5.12 -0.90
CA THR A 135 7.80 -5.21 0.17
C THR A 135 7.82 -3.97 1.09
N ILE A 136 8.79 -3.06 0.90
CA ILE A 136 8.89 -1.85 1.71
C ILE A 136 7.63 -0.99 1.56
N ALA A 137 7.14 -0.43 2.65
CA ALA A 137 5.93 0.40 2.67
C ALA A 137 4.65 -0.27 2.14
N ALA A 138 4.67 -1.55 1.77
CA ALA A 138 3.45 -2.28 1.43
C ALA A 138 2.48 -2.38 2.62
N CYS A 139 2.98 -2.17 3.84
CA CYS A 139 2.24 -2.11 5.10
C CYS A 139 2.85 -1.02 6.01
N GLY A 140 2.37 -0.89 7.27
CA GLY A 140 2.90 0.10 8.24
C GLY A 140 2.17 1.46 8.21
N ASP A 141 2.71 2.40 8.95
CA ASP A 141 2.20 3.78 9.07
C ASP A 141 2.95 4.70 8.09
N VAL A 142 2.77 4.40 6.82
CA VAL A 142 3.37 5.05 5.65
C VAL A 142 2.34 5.11 4.53
N ASN A 143 2.68 5.77 3.42
CA ASN A 143 1.93 5.61 2.18
C ASN A 143 2.00 4.15 1.71
N ARG A 144 0.85 3.61 1.32
CA ARG A 144 0.70 2.23 0.81
C ARG A 144 0.79 2.20 -0.70
N ASN A 145 0.59 1.02 -1.29
CA ASN A 145 0.52 0.90 -2.74
C ASN A 145 -0.43 1.95 -3.34
N VAL A 146 0.04 2.71 -4.32
CA VAL A 146 -0.77 3.70 -5.05
C VAL A 146 -1.60 2.98 -6.09
N MET A 147 -2.89 3.29 -6.16
CA MET A 147 -3.84 2.65 -7.08
C MET A 147 -4.20 3.58 -8.23
N CYS A 148 -4.41 2.99 -9.38
CA CYS A 148 -5.08 3.64 -10.51
C CYS A 148 -5.88 2.61 -11.30
N ASN A 149 -6.57 3.04 -12.38
CA ASN A 149 -7.17 2.08 -13.29
C ASN A 149 -6.10 1.09 -13.78
N PRO A 150 -6.35 -0.20 -13.68
CA PRO A 150 -5.32 -1.22 -13.98
C PRO A 150 -5.06 -1.40 -15.47
N ASN A 151 -5.83 -0.77 -16.35
CA ASN A 151 -5.61 -0.84 -17.79
C ASN A 151 -5.14 0.52 -18.37
N PRO A 152 -3.81 0.79 -18.39
CA PRO A 152 -3.27 2.04 -18.91
C PRO A 152 -3.51 2.25 -20.41
N PHE A 153 -3.86 1.20 -21.15
CA PHE A 153 -4.07 1.30 -22.59
C PHE A 153 -5.52 1.59 -22.99
N LEU A 154 -6.42 1.84 -22.05
CA LEU A 154 -7.78 2.29 -22.36
C LEU A 154 -7.78 3.63 -23.11
N SER A 155 -6.86 4.53 -22.78
CA SER A 155 -6.62 5.78 -23.47
C SER A 155 -5.28 6.38 -23.05
N GLN A 156 -4.81 7.42 -23.75
CA GLN A 156 -3.62 8.17 -23.35
C GLN A 156 -3.71 8.69 -21.90
N ALA A 157 -4.88 9.14 -21.47
CA ALA A 157 -5.07 9.59 -20.09
C ALA A 157 -4.84 8.47 -19.05
N HIS A 158 -5.11 7.21 -19.38
CA HIS A 158 -4.83 6.08 -18.50
C HIS A 158 -3.33 5.76 -18.42
N GLU A 159 -2.60 5.91 -19.53
CA GLU A 159 -1.13 5.80 -19.53
C GLU A 159 -0.50 6.88 -18.64
N ASP A 160 -0.94 8.15 -18.80
CA ASP A 160 -0.47 9.27 -18.00
C ASP A 160 -0.75 9.05 -16.49
N VAL A 161 -1.93 8.51 -16.16
CA VAL A 161 -2.33 8.19 -14.79
C VAL A 161 -1.52 7.04 -14.20
N LEU A 162 -1.19 6.02 -14.99
CA LEU A 162 -0.29 4.96 -14.53
C LEU A 162 1.07 5.53 -14.16
N LYS A 163 1.64 6.36 -15.06
CA LYS A 163 2.94 6.98 -14.82
C LYS A 163 2.94 7.82 -13.55
N ILE A 164 1.96 8.71 -13.37
CA ILE A 164 1.88 9.55 -12.17
C ILE A 164 1.70 8.74 -10.90
N SER A 165 0.96 7.62 -10.96
CA SER A 165 0.78 6.70 -9.83
C SER A 165 2.08 6.02 -9.42
N GLN A 166 2.93 5.67 -10.39
CA GLN A 166 4.26 5.13 -10.15
C GLN A 166 5.20 6.19 -9.58
N ASP A 167 5.21 7.40 -10.15
CA ASP A 167 6.02 8.54 -9.69
C ASP A 167 5.69 8.91 -8.22
N ILE A 168 4.40 8.97 -7.87
CA ILE A 168 3.96 9.17 -6.47
C ILE A 168 4.45 8.03 -5.56
N SER A 169 4.31 6.78 -6.01
CA SER A 169 4.71 5.62 -5.21
C SER A 169 6.22 5.59 -4.96
N GLU A 170 7.02 5.89 -5.96
CA GLU A 170 8.48 5.96 -5.87
C GLU A 170 8.90 7.07 -4.92
N HIS A 171 8.39 8.29 -5.14
CA HIS A 171 8.71 9.47 -4.34
C HIS A 171 8.37 9.30 -2.86
N LEU A 172 7.23 8.67 -2.56
CA LEU A 172 6.76 8.43 -1.19
C LEU A 172 7.25 7.11 -0.58
N THR A 173 8.23 6.46 -1.19
CA THR A 173 8.88 5.30 -0.57
C THR A 173 9.83 5.77 0.53
N PRO A 174 9.80 5.20 1.74
CA PRO A 174 10.71 5.56 2.81
C PRO A 174 12.18 5.44 2.39
N ALA A 175 12.99 6.41 2.79
CA ALA A 175 14.43 6.47 2.47
C ALA A 175 15.31 5.66 3.45
N THR A 176 14.69 4.92 4.40
CA THR A 176 15.43 4.14 5.40
C THR A 176 16.33 3.07 4.80
N GLY A 177 17.58 2.99 5.26
CA GLY A 177 18.51 1.90 4.94
C GLY A 177 18.14 0.55 5.59
N ALA A 178 17.26 0.54 6.60
CA ALA A 178 16.91 -0.66 7.36
C ALA A 178 16.41 -1.83 6.49
N TYR A 179 15.66 -1.55 5.43
CA TYR A 179 15.16 -2.58 4.54
C TYR A 179 16.30 -3.33 3.82
N HIS A 180 17.28 -2.60 3.31
CA HIS A 180 18.44 -3.19 2.63
C HIS A 180 19.35 -3.93 3.61
N GLU A 181 19.60 -3.37 4.79
CA GLU A 181 20.42 -3.99 5.83
C GLU A 181 19.84 -5.31 6.33
N ILE A 182 18.53 -5.35 6.64
CA ILE A 182 17.87 -6.52 7.24
C ILE A 182 17.62 -7.63 6.21
N TRP A 183 17.16 -7.26 5.01
CA TRP A 183 16.66 -8.24 4.05
C TRP A 183 17.63 -8.56 2.92
N LEU A 184 18.44 -7.59 2.47
CA LEU A 184 19.26 -7.73 1.25
C LEU A 184 20.76 -7.84 1.54
N ASP A 185 21.15 -8.06 2.80
CA ASP A 185 22.55 -8.16 3.23
C ASP A 185 23.39 -6.92 2.84
N GLY A 186 22.74 -5.76 2.76
CA GLY A 186 23.41 -4.50 2.55
C GLY A 186 24.33 -4.20 3.73
N GLU A 187 25.57 -3.81 3.44
CA GLU A 187 26.49 -3.34 4.49
C GLU A 187 25.88 -2.08 5.14
N LYS A 188 25.91 -2.05 6.47
CA LYS A 188 25.64 -0.82 7.20
C LYS A 188 26.71 0.18 6.78
N VAL A 189 26.34 1.19 6.02
CA VAL A 189 27.25 2.29 5.73
C VAL A 189 27.53 2.95 7.07
N GLU A 190 28.71 2.74 7.63
CA GLU A 190 29.24 3.51 8.74
C GLU A 190 29.50 4.94 8.27
N SER A 191 28.42 5.67 8.09
CA SER A 191 28.45 7.10 7.83
C SER A 191 28.35 7.79 9.17
N THR A 192 29.22 8.75 9.41
CA THR A 192 29.10 9.70 10.53
C THR A 192 27.91 10.65 10.33
N ALA A 193 27.28 10.64 9.15
CA ALA A 193 26.08 11.39 8.87
C ALA A 193 24.85 10.68 9.46
N GLU A 194 24.00 11.44 10.15
CA GLU A 194 22.71 10.94 10.63
C GLU A 194 21.85 10.52 9.44
N GLU A 195 21.17 9.36 9.53
CA GLU A 195 20.22 8.91 8.52
C GLU A 195 19.08 9.93 8.42
N VAL A 196 18.74 10.31 7.20
CA VAL A 196 17.70 11.32 6.95
C VAL A 196 16.51 10.65 6.29
N GLU A 197 15.34 10.78 6.92
CA GLU A 197 14.03 10.42 6.35
C GLU A 197 13.25 11.73 6.06
N PRO A 198 13.39 12.29 4.84
CA PRO A 198 12.98 13.67 4.58
C PRO A 198 11.47 13.88 4.65
N ILE A 199 10.67 12.89 4.22
CA ILE A 199 9.22 13.02 4.14
C ILE A 199 8.58 12.63 5.47
N TYR A 200 8.97 11.49 6.02
CA TYR A 200 8.30 10.91 7.18
C TYR A 200 8.92 11.28 8.53
N GLY A 201 10.18 11.68 8.55
CA GLY A 201 10.92 11.88 9.80
C GLY A 201 11.01 10.58 10.64
N LYS A 202 11.51 10.70 11.87
CA LYS A 202 11.70 9.55 12.79
C LYS A 202 10.38 8.88 13.21
N THR A 203 9.27 9.62 13.19
CA THR A 203 7.97 9.14 13.71
C THR A 203 7.07 8.53 12.65
N TYR A 204 7.41 8.64 11.39
CA TYR A 204 6.55 8.23 10.29
C TYR A 204 5.13 8.83 10.41
N LEU A 205 4.13 8.23 9.79
CA LEU A 205 2.76 8.71 9.92
C LEU A 205 2.10 8.20 11.21
N PRO A 206 1.08 8.89 11.72
CA PRO A 206 0.27 8.38 12.85
C PRO A 206 -0.47 7.08 12.48
N ARG A 207 -0.79 6.89 11.19
CA ARG A 207 -1.51 5.71 10.70
C ARG A 207 -1.22 5.49 9.22
N LYS A 208 -1.60 4.28 8.70
CA LYS A 208 -1.55 3.96 7.26
C LYS A 208 -2.18 5.06 6.42
N PHE A 209 -1.59 5.32 5.27
CA PHE A 209 -2.03 6.30 4.28
C PHE A 209 -2.26 5.62 2.94
N LYS A 210 -3.28 6.02 2.19
CA LYS A 210 -3.70 5.39 0.96
C LYS A 210 -3.92 6.45 -0.11
N ILE A 211 -3.35 6.22 -1.30
CA ILE A 211 -3.50 7.11 -2.45
C ILE A 211 -4.12 6.34 -3.62
N ALA A 212 -5.02 7.00 -4.36
CA ALA A 212 -5.59 6.48 -5.61
C ALA A 212 -5.74 7.59 -6.64
N VAL A 213 -5.66 7.22 -7.93
CA VAL A 213 -5.85 8.13 -9.06
C VAL A 213 -6.92 7.54 -9.98
N ALA A 214 -7.97 8.30 -10.28
CA ALA A 214 -9.06 7.85 -11.16
C ALA A 214 -9.13 8.69 -12.45
N VAL A 215 -9.59 8.03 -13.51
CA VAL A 215 -9.91 8.67 -14.81
C VAL A 215 -11.42 8.61 -15.00
N PRO A 216 -12.17 9.73 -14.90
CA PRO A 216 -13.57 9.73 -15.23
C PRO A 216 -13.82 9.21 -16.65
N PRO A 217 -14.97 8.58 -16.93
CA PRO A 217 -16.16 8.51 -16.08
C PRO A 217 -16.20 7.34 -15.07
N SER A 218 -15.14 6.52 -14.97
CA SER A 218 -15.14 5.36 -14.07
C SER A 218 -14.44 5.65 -12.74
N ASN A 219 -15.07 5.22 -11.63
CA ASN A 219 -14.50 5.29 -10.27
C ASN A 219 -14.13 3.89 -9.77
N ASP A 220 -13.35 3.16 -10.53
CA ASP A 220 -12.98 1.77 -10.28
C ASP A 220 -11.90 1.58 -9.18
N VAL A 221 -11.41 2.66 -8.58
CA VAL A 221 -10.44 2.67 -7.47
C VAL A 221 -11.01 3.26 -6.17
N ASP A 222 -12.33 3.46 -6.10
CA ASP A 222 -13.02 4.01 -4.91
C ASP A 222 -12.41 5.33 -4.44
N ILE A 223 -12.35 6.33 -5.33
CA ILE A 223 -11.65 7.59 -5.13
C ILE A 223 -11.95 8.25 -3.78
N HIS A 224 -13.23 8.27 -3.37
CA HIS A 224 -13.67 8.89 -2.12
C HIS A 224 -13.37 8.05 -0.86
N ALA A 225 -12.79 6.85 -1.00
CA ALA A 225 -12.48 5.94 0.12
C ALA A 225 -11.00 5.94 0.52
N ASN A 226 -10.20 6.81 -0.06
CA ASN A 226 -8.76 6.92 0.17
C ASN A 226 -8.41 8.16 1.00
N ASP A 227 -7.24 8.15 1.65
CA ASP A 227 -6.77 9.30 2.44
C ASP A 227 -6.47 10.50 1.55
N LEU A 228 -5.84 10.25 0.40
CA LEU A 228 -5.60 11.21 -0.68
C LEU A 228 -6.05 10.57 -2.00
N SER A 229 -6.66 11.35 -2.88
CA SER A 229 -7.00 10.88 -4.21
C SER A 229 -6.88 12.00 -5.24
N PHE A 230 -6.63 11.59 -6.47
CA PHE A 230 -6.58 12.49 -7.62
C PHE A 230 -7.62 12.05 -8.65
N VAL A 231 -8.41 13.00 -9.14
CA VAL A 231 -9.39 12.80 -10.22
C VAL A 231 -8.86 13.50 -11.46
N ALA A 232 -8.47 12.73 -12.47
CA ALA A 232 -7.95 13.30 -13.71
C ALA A 232 -9.00 14.17 -14.43
N ILE A 233 -8.60 15.35 -14.84
CA ILE A 233 -9.37 16.22 -15.71
C ILE A 233 -8.79 16.08 -17.11
N VAL A 234 -9.61 15.61 -18.04
CA VAL A 234 -9.21 15.28 -19.41
C VAL A 234 -9.88 16.25 -20.38
N GLU A 235 -9.08 16.95 -21.15
CA GLU A 235 -9.52 17.85 -22.23
C GLU A 235 -8.86 17.39 -23.53
N ASP A 236 -9.63 17.23 -24.61
CA ASP A 236 -9.15 16.77 -25.92
C ASP A 236 -8.28 15.48 -25.83
N GLY A 237 -8.67 14.54 -24.97
CA GLY A 237 -7.98 13.26 -24.77
C GLY A 237 -6.67 13.32 -23.97
N LYS A 238 -6.32 14.48 -23.40
CA LYS A 238 -5.11 14.68 -22.61
C LYS A 238 -5.46 15.06 -21.17
N VAL A 239 -4.67 14.59 -20.23
CA VAL A 239 -4.77 15.01 -18.82
C VAL A 239 -4.21 16.42 -18.69
N VAL A 240 -5.08 17.38 -18.35
CA VAL A 240 -4.70 18.78 -18.09
C VAL A 240 -4.40 19.06 -16.63
N GLY A 241 -4.77 18.15 -15.74
CA GLY A 241 -4.49 18.19 -14.30
C GLY A 241 -5.42 17.28 -13.51
N TYR A 242 -5.45 17.49 -12.21
CA TYR A 242 -6.16 16.61 -11.28
C TYR A 242 -6.88 17.40 -10.20
N ASN A 243 -8.13 17.08 -9.93
CA ASN A 243 -8.75 17.49 -8.67
C ASN A 243 -8.17 16.67 -7.53
N VAL A 244 -7.94 17.32 -6.40
CA VAL A 244 -7.35 16.75 -5.17
C VAL A 244 -8.45 16.46 -4.16
N ALA A 245 -8.58 15.20 -3.74
CA ALA A 245 -9.54 14.75 -2.73
C ALA A 245 -8.82 14.24 -1.48
N VAL A 246 -9.28 14.63 -0.29
CA VAL A 246 -8.62 14.28 0.99
C VAL A 246 -9.59 13.77 2.05
N GLY A 247 -9.11 12.92 2.94
CA GLY A 247 -9.84 12.53 4.15
C GLY A 247 -10.88 11.44 4.00
N GLY A 248 -10.76 10.59 2.97
CA GLY A 248 -11.64 9.43 2.79
C GLY A 248 -11.20 8.18 3.57
N GLY A 249 -12.16 7.32 3.89
CA GLY A 249 -11.88 6.03 4.51
C GLY A 249 -13.10 5.32 5.07
N MET A 250 -13.42 4.15 4.52
CA MET A 250 -14.64 3.39 4.85
C MET A 250 -14.51 2.52 6.10
N GLY A 251 -13.29 2.32 6.64
CA GLY A 251 -13.06 1.44 7.78
C GLY A 251 -13.65 1.99 9.08
N MET A 252 -14.33 1.12 9.83
CA MET A 252 -14.73 1.35 11.22
C MET A 252 -14.37 0.15 12.10
N THR A 253 -14.28 0.35 13.40
CA THR A 253 -14.03 -0.72 14.37
C THR A 253 -15.37 -1.19 14.93
N HIS A 254 -15.66 -2.48 14.85
CA HIS A 254 -16.89 -3.05 15.40
C HIS A 254 -17.04 -2.71 16.90
N GLY A 255 -18.23 -2.27 17.28
CA GLY A 255 -18.53 -1.88 18.66
C GLY A 255 -17.95 -0.54 19.12
N MET A 256 -17.37 0.24 18.19
CA MET A 256 -16.78 1.58 18.48
C MET A 256 -17.36 2.62 17.50
N PRO A 257 -18.53 3.21 17.82
CA PRO A 257 -19.22 4.15 16.94
C PRO A 257 -18.44 5.45 16.69
N GLU A 258 -17.51 5.79 17.57
CA GLU A 258 -16.56 6.89 17.38
C GLU A 258 -15.59 6.67 16.21
N THR A 259 -15.48 5.44 15.69
CA THR A 259 -14.79 5.13 14.44
C THR A 259 -15.83 4.89 13.34
N TYR A 260 -15.82 5.69 12.29
CA TYR A 260 -16.88 5.75 11.28
C TYR A 260 -16.32 5.84 9.86
N PRO A 261 -17.09 5.43 8.83
CA PRO A 261 -16.76 5.68 7.44
C PRO A 261 -16.89 7.16 7.08
N ARG A 262 -16.03 7.64 6.17
CA ARG A 262 -16.05 9.01 5.65
C ARG A 262 -15.68 9.02 4.17
N LEU A 263 -16.35 9.85 3.38
CA LEU A 263 -15.97 10.17 2.02
C LEU A 263 -14.98 11.33 2.00
N ALA A 264 -14.08 11.34 1.01
CA ALA A 264 -13.12 12.42 0.82
C ALA A 264 -13.79 13.70 0.31
N ASP A 265 -13.30 14.86 0.76
CA ASP A 265 -13.65 16.18 0.23
C ASP A 265 -12.72 16.54 -0.92
N ILE A 266 -13.27 17.20 -1.95
CA ILE A 266 -12.46 17.77 -3.03
C ILE A 266 -12.02 19.17 -2.61
N ILE A 267 -10.70 19.40 -2.54
CA ILE A 267 -10.15 20.63 -1.96
C ILE A 267 -9.52 21.59 -2.98
N GLY A 268 -9.27 21.17 -4.22
CA GLY A 268 -8.65 22.02 -5.22
C GLY A 268 -8.26 21.24 -6.46
N PHE A 269 -7.57 21.91 -7.37
CA PHE A 269 -7.04 21.36 -8.61
C PHE A 269 -5.54 21.67 -8.73
N VAL A 270 -4.81 20.77 -9.40
CA VAL A 270 -3.36 20.87 -9.63
C VAL A 270 -2.97 20.39 -11.01
N THR A 271 -1.96 21.02 -11.62
CA THR A 271 -1.37 20.59 -12.90
C THR A 271 -0.53 19.31 -12.74
N PRO A 272 -0.31 18.53 -13.82
CA PRO A 272 0.35 17.21 -13.72
C PRO A 272 1.76 17.28 -13.11
N ASP A 273 2.52 18.33 -13.40
CA ASP A 273 3.90 18.53 -12.91
C ASP A 273 4.00 18.73 -11.39
N LYS A 274 2.90 19.06 -10.71
CA LYS A 274 2.84 19.35 -9.28
C LYS A 274 2.19 18.25 -8.44
N VAL A 275 1.67 17.19 -9.05
CA VAL A 275 0.93 16.13 -8.33
C VAL A 275 1.79 15.43 -7.28
N VAL A 276 3.04 15.16 -7.60
CA VAL A 276 3.97 14.49 -6.67
C VAL A 276 4.27 15.39 -5.47
N ASP A 277 4.52 16.69 -5.70
CA ASP A 277 4.73 17.67 -4.65
C ASP A 277 3.50 17.80 -3.73
N VAL A 278 2.29 17.93 -4.30
CA VAL A 278 1.05 17.94 -3.52
C VAL A 278 0.90 16.65 -2.69
N SER A 279 1.25 15.49 -3.26
CA SER A 279 1.18 14.22 -2.53
C SER A 279 2.11 14.23 -1.30
N GLU A 280 3.33 14.74 -1.44
CA GLU A 280 4.27 14.90 -0.35
C GLU A 280 3.74 15.84 0.73
N LYS A 281 3.26 17.03 0.35
CA LYS A 281 2.81 18.03 1.32
C LYS A 281 1.58 17.59 2.09
N VAL A 282 0.63 16.92 1.42
CA VAL A 282 -0.53 16.30 2.12
C VAL A 282 -0.08 15.23 3.13
N VAL A 283 0.89 14.40 2.77
CA VAL A 283 1.49 13.41 3.69
C VAL A 283 2.17 14.12 4.86
N MET A 284 2.94 15.18 4.60
CA MET A 284 3.63 15.95 5.66
C MET A 284 2.66 16.64 6.60
N VAL A 285 1.57 17.26 6.11
CA VAL A 285 0.54 17.83 6.97
C VAL A 285 -0.10 16.76 7.86
N GLN A 286 -0.42 15.57 7.32
CA GLN A 286 -0.91 14.46 8.14
C GLN A 286 0.14 13.96 9.15
N ARG A 287 1.42 13.95 8.79
CA ARG A 287 2.52 13.61 9.69
C ARG A 287 2.55 14.54 10.91
N ASP A 288 2.42 15.83 10.66
CA ASP A 288 2.67 16.87 11.67
C ASP A 288 1.41 17.18 12.51
N PHE A 289 0.20 17.06 11.95
CA PHE A 289 -1.04 17.42 12.60
C PHE A 289 -1.97 16.23 12.92
N GLY A 290 -1.68 15.03 12.45
CA GLY A 290 -2.48 13.84 12.75
C GLY A 290 -2.38 13.40 14.21
N ASP A 291 -3.47 12.85 14.76
CA ASP A 291 -3.51 12.40 16.16
C ASP A 291 -2.56 11.24 16.42
N ARG A 292 -1.59 11.45 17.31
CA ARG A 292 -0.60 10.47 17.75
C ARG A 292 -0.88 9.88 19.13
N THR A 293 -1.96 10.34 19.79
CA THR A 293 -2.35 9.88 21.12
C THR A 293 -3.39 8.77 21.07
N ASN A 294 -4.30 8.81 20.10
CA ASN A 294 -5.34 7.82 19.89
C ASN A 294 -5.20 7.14 18.53
N ARG A 295 -4.55 5.97 18.49
CA ARG A 295 -4.32 5.22 17.25
C ARG A 295 -5.61 4.86 16.47
N LYS A 296 -6.78 4.85 17.12
CA LYS A 296 -8.06 4.58 16.45
C LYS A 296 -8.58 5.80 15.68
N HIS A 297 -8.16 7.01 16.08
CA HIS A 297 -8.48 8.29 15.43
C HIS A 297 -7.31 8.89 14.64
N ALA A 298 -6.29 8.14 14.35
CA ALA A 298 -5.04 8.63 13.77
C ALA A 298 -5.03 8.70 12.22
N ARG A 299 -6.12 8.35 11.53
CA ARG A 299 -6.20 8.47 10.06
C ARG A 299 -6.57 9.88 9.65
N LEU A 300 -6.17 10.26 8.41
CA LEU A 300 -6.41 11.59 7.84
C LEU A 300 -7.88 12.03 7.95
N LYS A 301 -8.85 11.15 7.76
CA LYS A 301 -10.27 11.48 7.87
C LYS A 301 -10.65 12.15 9.22
N TYR A 302 -10.01 11.73 10.31
CA TYR A 302 -10.24 12.32 11.62
C TYR A 302 -9.52 13.66 11.81
N THR A 303 -8.37 13.83 11.16
CA THR A 303 -7.67 15.11 11.10
C THR A 303 -8.54 16.15 10.37
N ILE A 304 -9.13 15.76 9.23
CA ILE A 304 -10.07 16.62 8.49
C ILE A 304 -11.29 16.98 9.36
N ASP A 305 -11.93 16.01 10.02
CA ASP A 305 -13.12 16.30 10.85
C ASP A 305 -12.81 17.12 12.10
N SER A 306 -11.59 17.00 12.64
CA SER A 306 -11.17 17.77 13.82
C SER A 306 -10.86 19.25 13.51
N HIS A 307 -10.47 19.54 12.28
CA HIS A 307 -10.01 20.89 11.89
C HIS A 307 -10.87 21.54 10.81
N SER A 308 -11.37 20.88 9.86
CA SER A 308 -12.12 21.15 8.63
C SER A 308 -11.27 20.94 7.36
N ALA A 309 -11.95 20.77 6.22
CA ALA A 309 -11.30 20.66 4.92
C ALA A 309 -10.61 21.98 4.51
N ASP A 310 -11.22 23.12 4.81
CA ASP A 310 -10.66 24.45 4.52
C ASP A 310 -9.36 24.69 5.28
N TRP A 311 -9.34 24.40 6.58
CA TRP A 311 -8.12 24.47 7.37
C TRP A 311 -7.02 23.55 6.80
N PHE A 312 -7.39 22.34 6.39
CA PHE A 312 -6.44 21.40 5.81
C PHE A 312 -5.86 21.91 4.49
N LEU A 313 -6.71 22.51 3.63
CA LEU A 313 -6.28 23.16 2.39
C LEU A 313 -5.30 24.31 2.68
N GLU A 314 -5.61 25.18 3.65
CA GLU A 314 -4.71 26.26 4.07
C GLU A 314 -3.33 25.71 4.47
N LYS A 315 -3.28 24.61 5.24
CA LYS A 315 -2.02 24.00 5.65
C LYS A 315 -1.29 23.37 4.47
N VAL A 316 -1.99 22.73 3.55
CA VAL A 316 -1.36 22.19 2.33
C VAL A 316 -0.75 23.32 1.51
N ASN A 317 -1.47 24.41 1.28
CA ASN A 317 -0.99 25.60 0.54
C ASN A 317 0.22 26.24 1.23
N GLU A 318 0.20 26.33 2.58
CA GLU A 318 1.34 26.82 3.37
C GLU A 318 2.60 25.96 3.13
N TYR A 319 2.46 24.62 3.11
CA TYR A 319 3.59 23.72 2.88
C TYR A 319 4.06 23.70 1.42
N LEU A 320 3.16 23.96 0.47
CA LEU A 320 3.46 24.08 -0.97
C LEU A 320 4.14 25.41 -1.29
N GLY A 321 3.82 26.49 -0.59
CA GLY A 321 4.23 27.85 -0.92
C GLY A 321 3.44 28.47 -2.11
N TYR A 322 2.35 27.83 -2.53
CA TYR A 322 1.38 28.32 -3.52
C TYR A 322 0.00 27.74 -3.21
N ASP A 323 -1.04 28.37 -3.78
CA ASP A 323 -2.41 27.91 -3.62
C ASP A 323 -2.78 26.87 -4.69
N LEU A 324 -3.57 25.86 -4.30
CA LEU A 324 -4.26 25.00 -5.26
C LEU A 324 -5.27 25.82 -6.06
N GLU A 325 -5.43 25.50 -7.35
CA GLU A 325 -6.44 26.13 -8.20
C GLU A 325 -7.87 25.70 -7.78
N PRO A 326 -8.91 26.45 -8.21
CA PRO A 326 -10.29 26.06 -8.00
C PRO A 326 -10.61 24.69 -8.60
N VAL A 327 -11.46 23.93 -7.93
CA VAL A 327 -11.96 22.62 -8.40
C VAL A 327 -12.56 22.72 -9.78
N ARG A 328 -12.25 21.78 -10.65
CA ARG A 328 -12.84 21.65 -11.99
C ARG A 328 -13.96 20.61 -11.99
N GLU A 329 -14.94 20.81 -12.87
CA GLU A 329 -16.07 19.87 -12.99
C GLU A 329 -15.60 18.49 -13.46
N PHE A 330 -16.19 17.45 -12.88
CA PHE A 330 -16.02 16.07 -13.29
C PHE A 330 -17.27 15.25 -12.94
N LYS A 331 -17.41 14.09 -13.55
CA LYS A 331 -18.52 13.18 -13.27
C LYS A 331 -18.06 11.73 -13.37
N PHE A 332 -18.47 10.93 -12.41
CA PHE A 332 -18.42 9.48 -12.50
C PHE A 332 -19.79 8.92 -12.87
N ASP A 333 -19.79 7.98 -13.81
CA ASP A 333 -21.01 7.31 -14.28
C ASP A 333 -21.12 5.89 -13.71
N ASP A 334 -19.99 5.25 -13.39
CA ASP A 334 -19.93 3.94 -12.82
C ASP A 334 -18.74 3.77 -11.84
N ASN A 335 -18.77 2.70 -11.05
CA ASN A 335 -17.70 2.25 -10.17
C ASN A 335 -17.57 0.72 -10.16
N GLY A 336 -18.13 0.07 -11.16
CA GLY A 336 -18.19 -1.39 -11.27
C GLY A 336 -16.98 -1.99 -11.98
N ASP A 337 -16.70 -3.24 -11.65
CA ASP A 337 -15.74 -4.05 -12.38
C ASP A 337 -16.27 -4.34 -13.79
N ARG A 338 -15.35 -4.39 -14.75
CA ARG A 338 -15.63 -4.78 -16.12
C ARG A 338 -15.06 -6.16 -16.36
N PHE A 339 -15.89 -7.20 -16.40
CA PHE A 339 -15.47 -8.57 -16.69
C PHE A 339 -15.57 -8.90 -18.18
N GLY A 340 -14.75 -9.84 -18.62
CA GLY A 340 -14.68 -10.27 -20.01
C GLY A 340 -13.66 -9.50 -20.85
N TRP A 341 -13.82 -9.55 -22.16
CA TRP A 341 -12.88 -8.92 -23.09
C TRP A 341 -13.17 -7.42 -23.23
N VAL A 342 -12.12 -6.63 -23.12
CA VAL A 342 -12.14 -5.17 -23.33
C VAL A 342 -11.08 -4.83 -24.38
N GLU A 343 -11.45 -4.11 -25.42
CA GLU A 343 -10.53 -3.56 -26.42
C GLU A 343 -9.96 -2.22 -25.95
N ASP A 344 -8.67 -2.01 -26.17
CA ASP A 344 -7.99 -0.74 -25.86
C ASP A 344 -7.89 0.18 -27.10
N HIS A 345 -7.38 1.41 -26.90
CA HIS A 345 -7.25 2.41 -27.97
C HIS A 345 -6.19 2.03 -29.04
N GLN A 346 -5.39 1.01 -28.81
CA GLN A 346 -4.39 0.50 -29.74
C GLN A 346 -4.88 -0.74 -30.50
N GLY A 347 -6.11 -1.20 -30.25
CA GLY A 347 -6.71 -2.39 -30.85
C GLY A 347 -6.24 -3.72 -30.23
N ASN A 348 -5.64 -3.67 -29.04
CA ASN A 348 -5.35 -4.88 -28.27
C ASN A 348 -6.52 -5.25 -27.37
N PHE A 349 -6.52 -6.48 -26.88
CA PHE A 349 -7.59 -7.00 -26.04
C PHE A 349 -7.07 -7.39 -24.66
N HIS A 350 -7.85 -7.02 -23.64
CA HIS A 350 -7.63 -7.37 -22.24
C HIS A 350 -8.76 -8.24 -21.75
N LEU A 351 -8.41 -9.39 -21.12
CA LEU A 351 -9.39 -10.27 -20.50
C LEU A 351 -9.43 -10.00 -18.98
N ASN A 352 -10.53 -9.42 -18.52
CA ASN A 352 -10.79 -9.20 -17.10
C ASN A 352 -11.45 -10.43 -16.48
N LEU A 353 -10.77 -11.03 -15.51
CA LEU A 353 -11.22 -12.23 -14.82
C LEU A 353 -11.64 -11.93 -13.38
N PHE A 354 -12.77 -12.48 -12.97
CA PHE A 354 -13.13 -12.51 -11.56
C PHE A 354 -12.33 -13.60 -10.84
N ILE A 355 -11.58 -13.21 -9.81
CA ILE A 355 -10.87 -14.15 -8.93
C ILE A 355 -11.53 -14.12 -7.56
N GLU A 356 -12.27 -15.17 -7.22
CA GLU A 356 -13.04 -15.25 -5.98
C GLU A 356 -12.18 -14.97 -4.75
N GLY A 357 -12.59 -13.96 -3.97
CA GLY A 357 -11.84 -13.48 -2.83
C GLY A 357 -10.39 -13.07 -3.15
N GLY A 358 -10.02 -12.87 -4.42
CA GLY A 358 -8.65 -12.62 -4.87
C GLY A 358 -7.69 -13.78 -4.61
N ARG A 359 -8.18 -15.00 -4.36
CA ARG A 359 -7.36 -16.17 -4.04
C ARG A 359 -7.06 -16.99 -5.29
N VAL A 360 -5.85 -16.86 -5.82
CA VAL A 360 -5.35 -17.66 -6.94
C VAL A 360 -4.87 -19.00 -6.39
N ARG A 361 -5.65 -20.05 -6.66
CA ARG A 361 -5.37 -21.43 -6.25
C ARG A 361 -6.01 -22.40 -7.24
N ASP A 362 -5.56 -23.64 -7.22
CA ASP A 362 -6.30 -24.75 -7.79
C ASP A 362 -7.16 -25.38 -6.68
N ASP A 363 -8.41 -25.73 -6.99
CA ASP A 363 -9.35 -26.32 -6.04
C ASP A 363 -10.35 -27.23 -6.79
N GLY A 364 -10.25 -28.53 -6.58
CA GLY A 364 -11.04 -29.52 -7.31
C GLY A 364 -10.83 -29.43 -8.82
N ASP A 365 -11.91 -29.27 -9.57
CA ASP A 365 -11.88 -29.12 -11.04
C ASP A 365 -11.45 -27.71 -11.50
N SER A 366 -11.36 -26.76 -10.59
CA SER A 366 -10.96 -25.38 -10.89
C SER A 366 -9.44 -25.25 -10.84
N THR A 367 -8.79 -25.08 -12.00
CA THR A 367 -7.33 -24.99 -12.15
C THR A 367 -6.87 -23.55 -12.44
N VAL A 368 -7.40 -22.57 -11.71
CA VAL A 368 -7.15 -21.13 -11.96
C VAL A 368 -5.67 -20.80 -11.86
N ARG A 369 -4.97 -21.29 -10.82
CA ARG A 369 -3.54 -21.03 -10.62
C ARG A 369 -2.70 -21.62 -11.76
N THR A 370 -2.93 -22.89 -12.06
CA THR A 370 -2.24 -23.60 -13.17
C THR A 370 -2.52 -22.94 -14.52
N GLY A 371 -3.77 -22.51 -14.77
CA GLY A 371 -4.16 -21.81 -15.99
C GLY A 371 -3.44 -20.46 -16.14
N LEU A 372 -3.44 -19.63 -15.10
CA LEU A 372 -2.76 -18.32 -15.12
C LEU A 372 -1.24 -18.48 -15.27
N ARG A 373 -0.63 -19.50 -14.66
CA ARG A 373 0.78 -19.82 -14.87
C ARG A 373 1.09 -20.14 -16.33
N LYS A 374 0.31 -21.03 -16.95
CA LYS A 374 0.47 -21.36 -18.38
C LYS A 374 0.28 -20.16 -19.29
N ILE A 375 -0.62 -19.25 -18.95
CA ILE A 375 -0.77 -17.98 -19.67
C ILE A 375 0.50 -17.15 -19.51
N ALA A 376 1.02 -16.99 -18.29
CA ALA A 376 2.24 -16.21 -18.03
C ALA A 376 3.47 -16.75 -18.78
N GLU A 377 3.57 -18.06 -19.02
CA GLU A 377 4.67 -18.67 -19.74
C GLU A 377 4.72 -18.31 -21.24
N ILE A 378 3.60 -17.85 -21.81
CA ILE A 378 3.50 -17.53 -23.25
C ILE A 378 3.08 -16.07 -23.53
N HIS A 379 2.57 -15.36 -22.51
CA HIS A 379 2.03 -14.03 -22.64
C HIS A 379 3.14 -12.99 -22.88
N LYS A 380 2.87 -12.04 -23.78
CA LYS A 380 3.82 -10.95 -24.12
C LYS A 380 3.35 -9.57 -23.60
N GLY A 381 2.18 -9.53 -23.04
CA GLY A 381 1.64 -8.32 -22.37
C GLY A 381 1.84 -8.39 -20.87
N ASP A 382 0.97 -7.74 -20.12
CA ASP A 382 1.06 -7.62 -18.67
C ASP A 382 -0.09 -8.31 -17.94
N PHE A 383 0.14 -8.58 -16.67
CA PHE A 383 -0.90 -8.92 -15.70
C PHE A 383 -1.34 -7.65 -14.96
N ARG A 384 -2.64 -7.43 -14.84
CA ARG A 384 -3.22 -6.25 -14.23
C ARG A 384 -4.03 -6.65 -13.01
N LEU A 385 -3.68 -6.06 -11.86
CA LEU A 385 -4.38 -6.30 -10.59
C LEU A 385 -5.44 -5.22 -10.42
N THR A 386 -6.71 -5.60 -10.35
CA THR A 386 -7.81 -4.68 -10.11
C THR A 386 -8.03 -4.43 -8.60
N GLY A 387 -8.86 -3.44 -8.26
CA GLY A 387 -9.25 -3.09 -6.89
C GLY A 387 -10.16 -4.09 -6.18
#